data_5689344480202ef9efc2bebe46b5bae3
#
_entry.id   5689344480202ef9efc2bebe46b5bae3
#
_cell.length_a   1.000
_cell.length_b   1.000
_cell.length_c   1.000
_cell.angle_alpha   90.00
_cell.angle_beta   90.00
_cell.angle_gamma   90.00
#
_symmetry.space_group_name_H-M   'P 1'
#
loop_
_entity.id
_entity.type
_entity.pdbx_description
1 polymer ?
#
loop_
_entity_poly.entity_id
_entity_poly.type
_entity_poly.pdbx_seq_one_letter_code
_entity_poly.pdbx_strand_id
1 'polypeptide(L)'
;MIKGEYLPTIEKVITQLMINQYAEASGDFNPIHVNEQYAKKSRFGSTIAHGMMIAASISELMTMTFKQAWLNRGRLKIRFRAPVFPGDTITTVGQVRNINLLNGKKIINCSIEVRRQTNEVAISGEVTVTLNEKEE
;
A
#
# COMPACT_ATOMS: atom_id res chain seq x y z
N MET A 1 -0.69 -21.53 3.09
CA MET A 1 -1.52 -20.42 2.55
C MET A 1 -2.59 -21.00 1.65
N ILE A 2 -3.82 -20.59 1.84
CA ILE A 2 -4.97 -21.12 1.12
C ILE A 2 -5.81 -19.98 0.56
N LYS A 3 -6.60 -20.27 -0.47
CA LYS A 3 -7.55 -19.35 -1.06
C LYS A 3 -8.54 -18.85 0.00
N GLY A 4 -8.75 -17.54 0.04
CA GLY A 4 -9.63 -16.89 1.01
C GLY A 4 -8.94 -16.46 2.29
N GLU A 5 -7.72 -16.90 2.52
CA GLU A 5 -6.96 -16.53 3.71
C GLU A 5 -6.66 -15.03 3.71
N TYR A 6 -6.84 -14.39 4.86
CA TYR A 6 -6.42 -13.00 5.05
C TYR A 6 -4.97 -12.94 5.48
N LEU A 7 -4.24 -11.97 4.92
CA LEU A 7 -2.88 -11.67 5.35
C LEU A 7 -2.93 -10.87 6.66
N PRO A 8 -1.82 -10.82 7.43
CA PRO A 8 -1.76 -9.93 8.58
C PRO A 8 -2.02 -8.49 8.15
N THR A 9 -2.70 -7.71 8.98
CA THR A 9 -2.95 -6.31 8.67
C THR A 9 -1.83 -5.41 9.17
N ILE A 10 -1.62 -4.29 8.47
CA ILE A 10 -0.70 -3.24 8.91
C ILE A 10 -1.53 -2.00 9.18
N GLU A 11 -1.33 -1.40 10.35
CA GLU A 11 -1.99 -0.16 10.74
C GLU A 11 -0.96 0.91 11.00
N LYS A 12 -1.16 2.11 10.45
CA LYS A 12 -0.25 3.24 10.63
C LYS A 12 -1.01 4.55 10.78
N VAL A 13 -0.56 5.38 11.70
CA VAL A 13 -0.98 6.77 11.79
C VAL A 13 -0.08 7.59 10.88
N ILE A 14 -0.68 8.31 9.94
CA ILE A 14 0.06 9.14 8.99
C ILE A 14 0.17 10.56 9.56
N THR A 15 1.39 11.06 9.68
CA THR A 15 1.65 12.40 10.22
C THR A 15 2.23 13.31 9.15
N GLN A 16 2.09 14.61 9.35
CA GLN A 16 2.73 15.60 8.46
C GLN A 16 4.26 15.44 8.46
N LEU A 17 4.84 15.07 9.61
CA LEU A 17 6.28 14.83 9.68
C LEU A 17 6.69 13.69 8.74
N MET A 18 5.95 12.60 8.72
CA MET A 18 6.21 11.48 7.81
C MET A 18 6.10 11.90 6.35
N ILE A 19 5.10 12.72 6.03
CA ILE A 19 4.91 13.25 4.68
C ILE A 19 6.10 14.12 4.27
N ASN A 20 6.55 14.99 5.17
CA ASN A 20 7.72 15.83 4.91
C ASN A 20 8.99 15.00 4.71
N GLN A 21 9.17 13.95 5.49
CA GLN A 21 10.31 13.03 5.33
C GLN A 21 10.24 12.29 4.00
N TYR A 22 9.06 11.88 3.58
CA TYR A 22 8.89 11.25 2.28
C TYR A 22 9.18 12.23 1.14
N ALA A 23 8.77 13.48 1.26
CA ALA A 23 9.09 14.52 0.27
C ALA A 23 10.60 14.67 0.11
N GLU A 24 11.36 14.69 1.19
CA GLU A 24 12.82 14.76 1.14
C GLU A 24 13.43 13.51 0.51
N ALA A 25 12.95 12.33 0.88
CA ALA A 25 13.48 11.07 0.35
C ALA A 25 13.17 10.88 -1.13
N SER A 26 12.00 11.28 -1.59
CA SER A 26 11.53 11.07 -2.96
C SER A 26 11.85 12.23 -3.90
N GLY A 27 12.08 13.43 -3.35
CA GLY A 27 12.22 14.66 -4.15
C GLY A 27 10.88 15.24 -4.59
N ASP A 28 9.76 14.70 -4.13
CA ASP A 28 8.42 15.19 -4.46
C ASP A 28 7.96 16.23 -3.44
N PHE A 29 8.25 17.50 -3.74
CA PHE A 29 7.89 18.65 -2.92
C PHE A 29 6.66 19.38 -3.46
N ASN A 30 5.76 18.70 -4.15
CA ASN A 30 4.54 19.32 -4.61
C ASN A 30 3.86 20.00 -3.41
N PRO A 31 3.50 21.29 -3.51
CA PRO A 31 2.96 22.03 -2.37
C PRO A 31 1.69 21.45 -1.76
N ILE A 32 0.96 20.64 -2.50
CA ILE A 32 -0.23 19.96 -1.95
C ILE A 32 0.13 19.02 -0.78
N HIS A 33 1.39 18.57 -0.70
CA HIS A 33 1.84 17.67 0.35
C HIS A 33 2.48 18.41 1.54
N VAL A 34 3.12 19.54 1.28
CA VAL A 34 4.01 20.16 2.27
C VAL A 34 3.66 21.62 2.63
N ASN A 35 2.79 22.28 1.87
CA ASN A 35 2.43 23.67 2.11
C ASN A 35 0.97 23.78 2.55
N GLU A 36 0.76 23.98 3.84
CA GLU A 36 -0.57 24.04 4.42
C GLU A 36 -1.42 25.19 3.88
N GLN A 37 -0.82 26.36 3.65
CA GLN A 37 -1.56 27.51 3.13
C GLN A 37 -2.03 27.27 1.70
N TYR A 38 -1.18 26.66 0.88
CA TYR A 38 -1.55 26.26 -0.48
C TYR A 38 -2.67 25.22 -0.44
N ALA A 39 -2.51 24.22 0.41
CA ALA A 39 -3.44 23.09 0.49
C ALA A 39 -4.84 23.50 0.99
N LYS A 40 -4.92 24.48 1.88
CA LYS A 40 -6.21 25.01 2.36
C LYS A 40 -7.07 25.56 1.24
N LYS A 41 -6.46 26.10 0.20
CA LYS A 41 -7.15 26.67 -0.97
C LYS A 41 -7.45 25.64 -2.05
N SER A 42 -6.95 24.41 -1.88
CA SER A 42 -7.21 23.31 -2.81
C SER A 42 -8.56 22.69 -2.53
N ARG A 43 -9.01 21.85 -3.48
CA ARG A 43 -10.24 21.07 -3.29
C ARG A 43 -10.19 20.11 -2.09
N PHE A 44 -9.00 19.80 -1.57
CA PHE A 44 -8.84 18.91 -0.43
C PHE A 44 -8.97 19.64 0.91
N GLY A 45 -8.77 20.97 0.94
CA GLY A 45 -8.86 21.78 2.15
C GLY A 45 -7.75 21.55 3.18
N SER A 46 -6.78 20.71 2.87
CA SER A 46 -5.68 20.29 3.75
C SER A 46 -4.57 19.69 2.89
N THR A 47 -3.37 19.60 3.46
CA THR A 47 -2.32 18.78 2.85
C THR A 47 -2.77 17.32 2.78
N ILE A 48 -2.25 16.62 1.80
CA ILE A 48 -2.50 15.17 1.62
C ILE A 48 -1.17 14.42 1.53
N ALA A 49 -1.19 13.16 1.90
CA ALA A 49 -0.03 12.29 1.76
C ALA A 49 0.22 11.97 0.29
N HIS A 50 1.49 11.73 -0.04
CA HIS A 50 1.86 11.23 -1.37
C HIS A 50 1.21 9.87 -1.58
N GLY A 51 0.58 9.67 -2.75
CA GLY A 51 -0.02 8.37 -3.07
C GLY A 51 0.99 7.23 -2.97
N MET A 52 2.20 7.44 -3.48
CA MET A 52 3.25 6.42 -3.44
C MET A 52 3.72 6.12 -2.01
N MET A 53 3.67 7.09 -1.09
CA MET A 53 3.96 6.85 0.32
C MET A 53 2.95 5.88 0.93
N ILE A 54 1.68 6.07 0.62
CA ILE A 54 0.62 5.17 1.10
C ILE A 54 0.74 3.79 0.43
N ALA A 55 1.06 3.75 -0.86
CA ALA A 55 1.30 2.50 -1.58
C ALA A 55 2.46 1.69 -0.97
N ALA A 56 3.44 2.35 -0.36
CA ALA A 56 4.54 1.67 0.30
C ALA A 56 4.08 0.74 1.43
N SER A 57 2.93 1.00 2.05
CA SER A 57 2.37 0.11 3.07
C SER A 57 1.98 -1.25 2.48
N ILE A 58 1.62 -1.30 1.21
CA ILE A 58 1.34 -2.55 0.50
C ILE A 58 2.63 -3.35 0.33
N SER A 59 3.71 -2.70 -0.13
CA SER A 59 5.01 -3.36 -0.24
C SER A 59 5.52 -3.86 1.11
N GLU A 60 5.28 -3.11 2.17
CA GLU A 60 5.63 -3.54 3.52
C GLU A 60 4.89 -4.82 3.90
N LEU A 61 3.58 -4.89 3.67
CA LEU A 61 2.78 -6.08 3.92
C LEU A 61 3.29 -7.27 3.10
N MET A 62 3.58 -7.06 1.83
CA MET A 62 4.07 -8.11 0.94
C MET A 62 5.45 -8.59 1.34
N THR A 63 6.32 -7.68 1.76
CA THR A 63 7.67 -8.04 2.25
C THR A 63 7.58 -8.86 3.53
N MET A 64 6.71 -8.48 4.45
CA MET A 64 6.49 -9.25 5.68
C MET A 64 5.95 -10.64 5.40
N THR A 65 5.08 -10.76 4.41
CA THR A 65 4.39 -12.02 4.09
C THR A 65 5.23 -12.94 3.22
N PHE A 66 5.82 -12.41 2.15
CA PHE A 66 6.48 -13.20 1.10
C PHE A 66 7.99 -13.01 1.05
N LYS A 67 8.52 -12.08 1.83
CA LYS A 67 9.96 -11.86 1.98
C LYS A 67 10.66 -11.67 0.63
N GLN A 68 11.74 -12.42 0.39
CA GLN A 68 12.56 -12.25 -0.80
C GLN A 68 11.80 -12.53 -2.10
N ALA A 69 10.81 -13.41 -2.07
CA ALA A 69 10.00 -13.70 -3.25
C ALA A 69 9.25 -12.46 -3.75
N TRP A 70 8.73 -11.65 -2.83
CA TRP A 70 8.11 -10.37 -3.21
C TRP A 70 9.10 -9.44 -3.88
N LEU A 71 10.28 -9.28 -3.30
CA LEU A 71 11.29 -8.38 -3.84
C LEU A 71 11.78 -8.81 -5.23
N ASN A 72 11.87 -10.11 -5.46
CA ASN A 72 12.40 -10.66 -6.71
C ASN A 72 11.34 -10.82 -7.80
N ARG A 73 10.13 -11.20 -7.42
CA ARG A 73 9.11 -11.66 -8.36
C ARG A 73 7.71 -11.15 -8.05
N GLY A 74 7.61 -10.08 -7.26
CA GLY A 74 6.33 -9.46 -6.96
C GLY A 74 5.86 -8.55 -8.07
N ARG A 75 4.56 -8.50 -8.28
CA ARG A 75 3.91 -7.56 -9.19
C ARG A 75 2.78 -6.86 -8.47
N LEU A 76 2.65 -5.56 -8.72
CA LEU A 76 1.68 -4.71 -8.05
C LEU A 76 0.90 -3.92 -9.11
N LYS A 77 -0.43 -3.98 -9.01
CA LYS A 77 -1.33 -3.18 -9.84
C LYS A 77 -2.33 -2.51 -8.91
N ILE A 78 -2.28 -1.19 -8.83
CA ILE A 78 -3.10 -0.43 -7.89
C ILE A 78 -3.79 0.75 -8.56
N ARG A 79 -4.84 1.23 -7.89
CA ARG A 79 -5.54 2.47 -8.22
C ARG A 79 -5.59 3.36 -6.99
N PHE A 80 -5.27 4.63 -7.17
CA PHE A 80 -5.44 5.66 -6.15
C PHE A 80 -6.88 6.15 -6.22
N ARG A 81 -7.64 5.95 -5.13
CA ARG A 81 -9.08 6.23 -5.11
C ARG A 81 -9.45 7.45 -4.29
N ALA A 82 -8.75 7.70 -3.20
CA ALA A 82 -9.06 8.80 -2.28
C ALA A 82 -7.80 9.28 -1.59
N PRO A 83 -7.77 10.56 -1.18
CA PRO A 83 -6.61 11.10 -0.47
C PRO A 83 -6.53 10.58 0.96
N VAL A 84 -5.31 10.55 1.48
CA VAL A 84 -5.03 10.30 2.90
C VAL A 84 -4.51 11.60 3.48
N PHE A 85 -5.06 12.00 4.62
CA PHE A 85 -4.74 13.26 5.28
C PHE A 85 -3.80 13.04 6.47
N PRO A 86 -2.98 14.06 6.83
CA PRO A 86 -2.26 13.99 8.09
C PRO A 86 -3.25 13.76 9.25
N GLY A 87 -2.90 12.85 10.15
CA GLY A 87 -3.76 12.42 11.25
C GLY A 87 -4.61 11.21 10.95
N ASP A 88 -4.74 10.81 9.70
CA ASP A 88 -5.45 9.59 9.35
C ASP A 88 -4.71 8.35 9.88
N THR A 89 -5.49 7.35 10.26
CA THR A 89 -4.99 6.00 10.48
C THR A 89 -5.35 5.16 9.28
N ILE A 90 -4.34 4.61 8.61
CA ILE A 90 -4.57 3.71 7.48
C ILE A 90 -4.41 2.26 7.92
N THR A 91 -5.23 1.38 7.35
CA THR A 91 -5.14 -0.05 7.56
C THR A 91 -4.97 -0.71 6.19
N THR A 92 -3.88 -1.45 6.04
CA THR A 92 -3.58 -2.20 4.81
C THR A 92 -3.96 -3.63 5.01
N VAL A 93 -4.84 -4.13 4.13
CA VAL A 93 -5.39 -5.48 4.22
C VAL A 93 -5.19 -6.21 2.90
N GLY A 94 -4.96 -7.51 2.99
CA GLY A 94 -4.85 -8.37 1.82
C GLY A 94 -5.57 -9.69 2.02
N GLN A 95 -6.07 -10.24 0.92
CA GLN A 95 -6.73 -11.54 0.95
C GLN A 95 -6.28 -12.36 -0.25
N VAL A 96 -5.92 -13.62 0.00
CA VAL A 96 -5.56 -14.54 -1.06
C VAL A 96 -6.78 -14.86 -1.90
N ARG A 97 -6.71 -14.57 -3.20
CA ARG A 97 -7.82 -14.81 -4.14
C ARG A 97 -7.64 -16.09 -4.94
N ASN A 98 -6.44 -16.34 -5.41
CA ASN A 98 -6.13 -17.52 -6.21
C ASN A 98 -4.73 -18.02 -5.89
N ILE A 99 -4.57 -19.34 -5.99
CA ILE A 99 -3.27 -20.00 -5.91
C ILE A 99 -3.21 -20.97 -7.08
N ASN A 100 -2.25 -20.76 -7.98
CA ASN A 100 -2.06 -21.60 -9.16
C ASN A 100 -0.71 -22.28 -9.09
N LEU A 101 -0.70 -23.58 -9.38
CA LEU A 101 0.53 -24.37 -9.48
C LEU A 101 0.89 -24.50 -10.95
N LEU A 102 2.11 -24.10 -11.31
CA LEU A 102 2.58 -24.14 -12.68
C LEU A 102 4.08 -24.43 -12.71
N ASN A 103 4.48 -25.55 -13.32
CA ASN A 103 5.89 -25.92 -13.49
C ASN A 103 6.70 -25.90 -12.18
N GLY A 104 6.15 -26.44 -11.09
CA GLY A 104 6.81 -26.46 -9.79
C GLY A 104 6.84 -25.12 -9.07
N LYS A 105 6.09 -24.14 -9.59
CA LYS A 105 5.97 -22.81 -8.98
C LYS A 105 4.55 -22.59 -8.50
N LYS A 106 4.44 -21.82 -7.44
CA LYS A 106 3.15 -21.40 -6.88
C LYS A 106 2.96 -19.91 -7.18
N ILE A 107 1.90 -19.58 -7.89
CA ILE A 107 1.55 -18.20 -8.21
C ILE A 107 0.39 -17.80 -7.33
N ILE A 108 0.60 -16.80 -6.47
CA ILE A 108 -0.38 -16.34 -5.50
C ILE A 108 -0.87 -14.97 -5.92
N ASN A 109 -2.20 -14.84 -6.07
CA ASN A 109 -2.87 -13.57 -6.35
C ASN A 109 -3.63 -13.13 -5.11
N CYS A 110 -3.41 -11.90 -4.68
CA CYS A 110 -4.12 -11.31 -3.55
C CYS A 110 -4.81 -10.04 -3.97
N SER A 111 -5.99 -9.78 -3.41
CA SER A 111 -6.59 -8.45 -3.44
C SER A 111 -6.02 -7.64 -2.30
N ILE A 112 -5.77 -6.36 -2.53
CA ILE A 112 -5.17 -5.45 -1.56
C ILE A 112 -6.02 -4.19 -1.47
N GLU A 113 -6.22 -3.71 -0.25
CA GLU A 113 -6.82 -2.40 0.00
C GLU A 113 -6.08 -1.68 1.10
N VAL A 114 -6.02 -0.35 0.97
CA VAL A 114 -5.61 0.54 2.06
C VAL A 114 -6.81 1.40 2.39
N ARG A 115 -7.26 1.34 3.64
CA ARG A 115 -8.46 2.05 4.12
C ARG A 115 -8.09 3.08 5.17
N ARG A 116 -8.81 4.20 5.15
CA ARG A 116 -8.79 5.18 6.24
C ARG A 116 -9.65 4.66 7.40
N GLN A 117 -9.55 5.30 8.56
CA GLN A 117 -10.38 4.99 9.73
C GLN A 117 -11.89 5.15 9.47
N THR A 118 -12.26 5.89 8.43
CA THR A 118 -13.64 6.06 8.00
C THR A 118 -14.18 4.89 7.18
N ASN A 119 -13.36 3.88 6.90
CA ASN A 119 -13.57 2.82 5.93
C ASN A 119 -13.52 3.26 4.46
N GLU A 120 -13.22 4.52 4.20
CA GLU A 120 -12.98 4.95 2.83
C GLU A 120 -11.73 4.27 2.28
N VAL A 121 -11.84 3.69 1.10
CA VAL A 121 -10.74 3.02 0.41
C VAL A 121 -9.87 4.07 -0.26
N ALA A 122 -8.63 4.22 0.20
CA ALA A 122 -7.67 5.14 -0.40
C ALA A 122 -6.97 4.52 -1.60
N ILE A 123 -6.62 3.24 -1.50
CA ILE A 123 -5.99 2.47 -2.59
C ILE A 123 -6.66 1.10 -2.67
N SER A 124 -6.90 0.64 -3.88
CA SER A 124 -7.33 -0.73 -4.14
C SER A 124 -6.46 -1.33 -5.25
N GLY A 125 -6.31 -2.63 -5.25
CA GLY A 125 -5.55 -3.30 -6.29
C GLY A 125 -5.34 -4.77 -6.03
N GLU A 126 -4.37 -5.30 -6.73
CA GLU A 126 -4.00 -6.70 -6.63
C GLU A 126 -2.49 -6.86 -6.67
N VAL A 127 -2.01 -7.90 -6.03
CA VAL A 127 -0.61 -8.31 -6.07
C VAL A 127 -0.51 -9.73 -6.57
N THR A 128 0.59 -10.03 -7.24
CA THR A 128 0.91 -11.36 -7.69
C THR A 128 2.33 -11.69 -7.25
N VAL A 129 2.51 -12.82 -6.60
CA VAL A 129 3.82 -13.30 -6.16
C VAL A 129 4.03 -14.71 -6.66
N THR A 130 5.20 -14.96 -7.23
CA THR A 130 5.60 -16.32 -7.64
C THR A 130 6.56 -16.89 -6.61
N LEU A 131 6.18 -18.02 -6.02
CA LEU A 131 7.02 -18.77 -5.08
C LEU A 131 7.59 -20.00 -5.76
N ASN A 132 8.87 -20.27 -5.51
CA ASN A 132 9.46 -21.55 -5.84
C ASN A 132 9.13 -22.55 -4.72
N GLU A 133 9.23 -23.85 -4.99
CA GLU A 133 8.88 -24.89 -4.02
C GLU A 133 9.55 -24.73 -2.65
N LYS A 134 10.70 -24.07 -2.60
CA LYS A 134 11.50 -23.90 -1.37
C LYS A 134 11.21 -22.59 -0.61
N GLU A 135 10.25 -21.79 -1.07
CA GLU A 135 10.03 -20.43 -0.53
C GLU A 135 8.73 -20.30 0.28
N GLU A 136 8.12 -21.39 0.67
CA GLU A 136 6.92 -21.34 1.54
C GLU A 136 7.25 -21.19 3.02
#